data_bc0b05147cc8fba7e0f8da998d67c194
#
_entry.id   bc0b05147cc8fba7e0f8da998d67c194
#
_cell.length_a   1.000
_cell.length_b   1.000
_cell.length_c   1.000
_cell.angle_alpha   90.00
_cell.angle_beta   90.00
_cell.angle_gamma   90.00
#
_symmetry.space_group_name_H-M   'P 1'
#
loop_
_entity.id
_entity.type
_entity.pdbx_description
1 polymer ?
#
loop_
_entity_poly.entity_id
_entity_poly.type
_entity_poly.pdbx_seq_one_letter_code
_entity_poly.pdbx_strand_id
1 'polypeptide(L)'
;MIREVTNMNKHELYHNHNYVYLLTSNIINRCGDSLDTILFTWLVYLLTNSAGWSAIIFGINQATSVIIQPFIGPLVENMNKKKVLVLSDIARVLLVLYILYVYTQNMLSPLILVFMTISISLIEAFHMPAGVAVIQHVLPNEHYDKGVSVNVSCTKIAVLVLSLIHISEPTRRTPIS
;
A
#
# COMPACT_ATOMS: atom_id res chain seq x y z
N MET A 1 26.67 -6.35 -25.49
CA MET A 1 26.33 -6.66 -24.09
C MET A 1 25.00 -6.04 -23.58
N ILE A 2 24.39 -5.04 -24.25
CA ILE A 2 23.10 -4.44 -23.86
C ILE A 2 21.90 -5.07 -24.61
N ARG A 3 22.11 -5.82 -25.67
CA ARG A 3 21.05 -6.38 -26.52
C ARG A 3 20.51 -7.76 -26.13
N GLU A 4 21.20 -8.50 -25.27
CA GLU A 4 20.74 -9.85 -24.84
C GLU A 4 19.75 -9.83 -23.68
N VAL A 5 19.71 -8.74 -22.91
CA VAL A 5 18.79 -8.59 -21.76
C VAL A 5 17.32 -8.39 -22.20
N THR A 6 17.08 -8.09 -23.49
CA THR A 6 15.74 -7.75 -23.99
C THR A 6 14.88 -8.96 -24.39
N ASN A 7 15.47 -10.16 -24.50
CA ASN A 7 14.79 -11.34 -25.07
C ASN A 7 14.40 -12.44 -24.09
N MET A 8 14.32 -12.12 -22.81
CA MET A 8 13.73 -13.08 -21.89
C MET A 8 12.21 -13.10 -21.99
N ASN A 9 11.69 -14.28 -22.25
CA ASN A 9 10.29 -14.56 -22.37
C ASN A 9 9.57 -14.18 -21.05
N LYS A 10 8.58 -13.29 -21.11
CA LYS A 10 7.68 -12.99 -19.99
C LYS A 10 7.10 -14.27 -19.35
N HIS A 11 7.07 -15.34 -20.12
CA HIS A 11 6.57 -16.64 -19.74
C HIS A 11 7.34 -17.29 -18.58
N GLU A 12 8.64 -17.05 -18.43
CA GLU A 12 9.46 -17.67 -17.35
C GLU A 12 9.20 -17.02 -15.97
N LEU A 13 8.96 -15.70 -15.92
CA LEU A 13 8.59 -15.00 -14.68
C LEU A 13 7.25 -15.49 -14.12
N TYR A 14 6.27 -15.70 -15.01
CA TYR A 14 4.94 -16.19 -14.61
C TYR A 14 4.91 -17.70 -14.32
N HIS A 15 5.91 -18.45 -14.71
CA HIS A 15 6.03 -19.86 -14.38
C HIS A 15 6.54 -20.08 -12.94
N ASN A 16 7.16 -19.08 -12.32
CA ASN A 16 7.58 -19.15 -10.91
C ASN A 16 6.38 -18.85 -9.99
N HIS A 17 5.73 -19.88 -9.50
CA HIS A 17 4.57 -19.77 -8.62
C HIS A 17 4.82 -18.87 -7.40
N ASN A 18 6.02 -18.95 -6.80
CA ASN A 18 6.36 -18.13 -5.63
C ASN A 18 6.39 -16.65 -5.97
N TYR A 19 6.88 -16.28 -7.16
CA TYR A 19 6.88 -14.91 -7.62
C TYR A 19 5.45 -14.40 -7.91
N VAL A 20 4.61 -15.22 -8.53
CA VAL A 20 3.21 -14.87 -8.81
C VAL A 20 2.44 -14.64 -7.52
N TYR A 21 2.61 -15.50 -6.51
CA TYR A 21 1.99 -15.29 -5.19
C TYR A 21 2.46 -13.98 -4.54
N LEU A 22 3.76 -13.70 -4.58
CA LEU A 22 4.32 -12.45 -4.05
C LEU A 22 3.77 -11.22 -4.78
N LEU A 23 3.72 -11.26 -6.12
CA LEU A 23 3.17 -10.19 -6.95
C LEU A 23 1.70 -9.93 -6.62
N THR A 24 0.89 -10.99 -6.51
CA THR A 24 -0.53 -10.89 -6.17
C THR A 24 -0.72 -10.29 -4.77
N SER A 25 0.06 -10.75 -3.78
CA SER A 25 0.06 -10.20 -2.43
C SER A 25 0.39 -8.71 -2.42
N ASN A 26 1.43 -8.29 -3.14
CA ASN A 26 1.83 -6.88 -3.23
C ASN A 26 0.75 -6.02 -3.90
N ILE A 27 0.07 -6.53 -4.93
CA ILE A 27 -1.05 -5.82 -5.57
C ILE A 27 -2.21 -5.64 -4.59
N ILE A 28 -2.61 -6.70 -3.88
CA ILE A 28 -3.71 -6.66 -2.90
C ILE A 28 -3.38 -5.67 -1.78
N ASN A 29 -2.15 -5.71 -1.25
CA ASN A 29 -1.70 -4.76 -0.23
C ASN A 29 -1.78 -3.31 -0.73
N ARG A 30 -1.31 -3.04 -1.93
CA ARG A 30 -1.38 -1.70 -2.53
C ARG A 30 -2.80 -1.19 -2.74
N CYS A 31 -3.70 -2.07 -3.15
CA CYS A 31 -5.12 -1.73 -3.20
C CYS A 31 -5.65 -1.36 -1.80
N GLY A 32 -5.29 -2.14 -0.77
CA GLY A 32 -5.63 -1.85 0.61
C GLY A 32 -5.11 -0.49 1.08
N ASP A 33 -3.83 -0.15 0.83
CA ASP A 33 -3.23 1.14 1.18
C ASP A 33 -3.99 2.32 0.57
N SER A 34 -4.40 2.17 -0.70
CA SER A 34 -5.17 3.19 -1.40
C SER A 34 -6.56 3.36 -0.80
N LEU A 35 -7.23 2.26 -0.45
CA LEU A 35 -8.52 2.28 0.20
C LEU A 35 -8.45 2.92 1.59
N ASP A 36 -7.44 2.60 2.39
CA ASP A 36 -7.25 3.19 3.72
C ASP A 36 -7.07 4.71 3.63
N THR A 37 -6.24 5.18 2.70
CA THR A 37 -6.02 6.62 2.48
C THR A 37 -7.31 7.35 2.14
N ILE A 38 -8.13 6.78 1.24
CA ILE A 38 -9.41 7.35 0.83
C ILE A 38 -10.40 7.31 2.00
N LEU A 39 -10.53 6.17 2.68
CA LEU A 39 -11.45 5.97 3.79
C LEU A 39 -11.17 6.92 4.95
N PHE A 40 -9.92 7.07 5.37
CA PHE A 40 -9.58 7.95 6.49
C PHE A 40 -9.79 9.42 6.16
N THR A 41 -9.44 9.83 4.94
CA THR A 41 -9.69 11.17 4.45
C THR A 41 -11.20 11.47 4.41
N TRP A 42 -12.01 10.52 3.98
CA TRP A 42 -13.46 10.64 3.93
C TRP A 42 -14.11 10.60 5.32
N LEU A 43 -13.68 9.67 6.19
CA LEU A 43 -14.19 9.57 7.56
C LEU A 43 -13.94 10.84 8.37
N VAL A 44 -12.76 11.43 8.26
CA VAL A 44 -12.49 12.69 8.98
C VAL A 44 -13.33 13.83 8.43
N TYR A 45 -13.61 13.86 7.12
CA TYR A 45 -14.52 14.83 6.53
C TYR A 45 -15.94 14.68 7.09
N LEU A 46 -16.45 13.44 7.18
CA LEU A 46 -17.77 13.18 7.76
C LEU A 46 -17.87 13.59 9.23
N LEU A 47 -16.80 13.43 10.01
CA LEU A 47 -16.78 13.79 11.43
C LEU A 47 -16.67 15.29 11.67
N THR A 48 -15.96 16.01 10.80
CA THR A 48 -15.59 17.41 11.05
C THR A 48 -16.28 18.40 10.12
N ASN A 49 -16.86 17.93 9.02
CA ASN A 49 -17.33 18.75 7.89
C ASN A 49 -16.28 19.75 7.38
N SER A 50 -14.99 19.43 7.53
CA SER A 50 -13.87 20.32 7.21
C SER A 50 -12.92 19.67 6.21
N ALA A 51 -12.78 20.29 5.03
CA ALA A 51 -11.78 19.92 4.04
C ALA A 51 -10.34 20.10 4.55
N GLY A 52 -10.13 21.01 5.50
CA GLY A 52 -8.83 21.23 6.14
C GLY A 52 -8.36 20.00 6.92
N TRP A 53 -9.23 19.34 7.66
CA TRP A 53 -8.91 18.09 8.35
C TRP A 53 -8.62 16.95 7.39
N SER A 54 -9.34 16.86 6.26
CA SER A 54 -9.04 15.87 5.21
C SER A 54 -7.66 16.09 4.60
N ALA A 55 -7.30 17.35 4.33
CA ALA A 55 -5.97 17.69 3.83
C ALA A 55 -4.85 17.35 4.86
N ILE A 56 -5.10 17.57 6.15
CA ILE A 56 -4.16 17.19 7.22
C ILE A 56 -3.93 15.67 7.25
N ILE A 57 -4.99 14.86 7.25
CA ILE A 57 -4.88 13.38 7.23
C ILE A 57 -4.10 12.91 6.01
N PHE A 58 -4.45 13.40 4.83
CA PHE A 58 -3.74 13.06 3.60
C PHE A 58 -2.27 13.50 3.65
N GLY A 59 -2.01 14.71 4.11
CA GLY A 59 -0.65 15.24 4.27
C GLY A 59 0.20 14.45 5.26
N ILE A 60 -0.36 14.03 6.39
CA ILE A 60 0.30 13.19 7.38
C ILE A 60 0.65 11.82 6.79
N ASN A 61 -0.27 11.19 6.06
CA ASN A 61 -0.02 9.91 5.39
C ASN A 61 1.20 10.01 4.45
N GLN A 62 1.21 11.01 3.57
CA GLN A 62 2.29 11.23 2.61
C GLN A 62 3.61 11.62 3.29
N ALA A 63 3.57 12.53 4.27
CA ALA A 63 4.76 12.98 4.99
C ALA A 63 5.40 11.84 5.79
N THR A 64 4.61 11.02 6.47
CA THR A 64 5.10 9.87 7.24
C THR A 64 5.85 8.89 6.32
N SER A 65 5.25 8.53 5.18
CA SER A 65 5.90 7.67 4.19
C SER A 65 7.24 8.23 3.71
N VAL A 66 7.25 9.49 3.27
CA VAL A 66 8.46 10.12 2.68
C VAL A 66 9.58 10.25 3.72
N ILE A 67 9.26 10.64 4.95
CA ILE A 67 10.26 10.87 6.00
C ILE A 67 10.85 9.56 6.51
N ILE A 68 10.02 8.53 6.66
CA ILE A 68 10.44 7.30 7.35
C ILE A 68 11.11 6.30 6.41
N GLN A 69 10.72 6.25 5.13
CA GLN A 69 11.26 5.28 4.16
C GLN A 69 12.80 5.24 4.08
N PRO A 70 13.55 6.36 4.05
CA PRO A 70 15.01 6.32 3.97
C PRO A 70 15.68 5.63 5.15
N PHE A 71 15.06 5.69 6.34
CA PHE A 71 15.59 5.08 7.55
C PHE A 71 15.27 3.61 7.69
N ILE A 72 14.12 3.20 7.15
CA ILE A 72 13.63 1.82 7.27
C ILE A 72 14.30 0.89 6.26
N GLY A 73 14.66 1.35 5.07
CA GLY A 73 15.35 0.53 4.06
C GLY A 73 16.53 -0.26 4.63
N PRO A 74 17.56 0.41 5.17
CA PRO A 74 18.72 -0.25 5.78
C PRO A 74 18.38 -1.14 7.00
N LEU A 75 17.33 -0.77 7.76
CA LEU A 75 16.88 -1.55 8.91
C LEU A 75 16.29 -2.90 8.48
N VAL A 76 15.45 -2.89 7.45
CA VAL A 76 14.79 -4.09 6.91
C VAL A 76 15.80 -5.03 6.25
N GLU A 77 16.92 -4.53 5.70
CA GLU A 77 17.98 -5.37 5.13
C GLU A 77 18.53 -6.38 6.15
N ASN A 78 18.64 -5.99 7.41
CA ASN A 78 19.15 -6.83 8.50
C ASN A 78 18.07 -7.71 9.14
N MET A 79 16.80 -7.56 8.76
CA MET A 79 15.68 -8.30 9.31
C MET A 79 15.28 -9.49 8.42
N ASN A 80 14.57 -10.44 9.00
CA ASN A 80 13.94 -11.52 8.22
C ASN A 80 12.74 -10.95 7.45
N LYS A 81 12.92 -10.71 6.13
CA LYS A 81 11.96 -10.07 5.24
C LYS A 81 10.58 -10.73 5.28
N LYS A 82 10.54 -12.06 5.34
CA LYS A 82 9.28 -12.82 5.43
C LYS A 82 8.54 -12.53 6.75
N LYS A 83 9.27 -12.47 7.87
CA LYS A 83 8.66 -12.14 9.17
C LYS A 83 8.16 -10.70 9.19
N VAL A 84 8.90 -9.76 8.58
CA VAL A 84 8.48 -8.36 8.47
C VAL A 84 7.17 -8.25 7.71
N LEU A 85 7.04 -8.91 6.54
CA LEU A 85 5.80 -8.91 5.74
C LEU A 85 4.61 -9.44 6.55
N VAL A 86 4.75 -10.64 7.12
CA VAL A 86 3.65 -11.27 7.87
C VAL A 86 3.26 -10.44 9.09
N LEU A 87 4.25 -9.90 9.83
CA LEU A 87 3.98 -9.08 11.02
C LEU A 87 3.30 -7.76 10.63
N SER A 88 3.71 -7.14 9.54
CA SER A 88 3.08 -5.94 9.00
C SER A 88 1.61 -6.19 8.62
N ASP A 89 1.33 -7.30 7.93
CA ASP A 89 -0.04 -7.66 7.54
C ASP A 89 -0.93 -7.91 8.76
N ILE A 90 -0.42 -8.64 9.77
CA ILE A 90 -1.15 -8.88 11.02
C ILE A 90 -1.40 -7.56 11.77
N ALA A 91 -0.38 -6.71 11.90
CA ALA A 91 -0.52 -5.43 12.58
C ALA A 91 -1.56 -4.53 11.89
N ARG A 92 -1.58 -4.52 10.55
CA ARG A 92 -2.58 -3.79 9.77
C ARG A 92 -4.00 -4.30 10.04
N VAL A 93 -4.22 -5.62 9.99
CA VAL A 93 -5.52 -6.22 10.29
C VAL A 93 -6.00 -5.83 11.68
N LEU A 94 -5.13 -5.87 12.69
CA LEU A 94 -5.47 -5.47 14.06
C LEU A 94 -5.87 -3.99 14.15
N LEU A 95 -5.17 -3.10 13.45
CA LEU A 95 -5.52 -1.67 13.40
C LEU A 95 -6.87 -1.43 12.71
N VAL A 96 -7.15 -2.13 11.62
CA VAL A 96 -8.44 -2.02 10.92
C VAL A 96 -9.58 -2.53 11.80
N LEU A 97 -9.39 -3.65 12.49
CA LEU A 97 -10.38 -4.17 13.46
C LEU A 97 -10.59 -3.20 14.64
N TYR A 98 -9.54 -2.57 15.12
CA TYR A 98 -9.63 -1.56 16.18
C TYR A 98 -10.43 -0.33 15.73
N ILE A 99 -10.18 0.18 14.52
CA ILE A 99 -10.97 1.29 13.96
C ILE A 99 -12.45 0.91 13.83
N LEU A 100 -12.75 -0.29 13.34
CA LEU A 100 -14.11 -0.79 13.23
C LEU A 100 -14.80 -0.85 14.62
N TYR A 101 -14.09 -1.32 15.63
CA TYR A 101 -14.58 -1.33 17.00
C TYR A 101 -14.88 0.08 17.51
N VAL A 102 -13.95 1.02 17.37
CA VAL A 102 -14.13 2.41 17.82
C VAL A 102 -15.29 3.08 17.07
N TYR A 103 -15.45 2.78 15.79
CA TYR A 103 -16.57 3.26 14.98
C TYR A 103 -17.92 2.76 15.50
N THR A 104 -18.03 1.45 15.82
CA THR A 104 -19.27 0.86 16.33
C THR A 104 -19.66 1.40 17.72
N GLN A 105 -18.68 1.84 18.50
CA GLN A 105 -18.92 2.47 19.81
C GLN A 105 -19.25 3.98 19.72
N ASN A 106 -19.31 4.56 18.52
CA ASN A 106 -19.49 6.01 18.30
C ASN A 106 -18.41 6.87 18.99
N MET A 107 -17.23 6.32 19.22
CA MET A 107 -16.10 6.99 19.88
C MET A 107 -15.07 7.53 18.88
N LEU A 108 -15.38 7.51 17.59
CA LEU A 108 -14.46 7.95 16.55
C LEU A 108 -14.24 9.48 16.67
N SER A 109 -12.98 9.87 16.73
CA SER A 109 -12.58 11.28 16.76
C SER A 109 -11.51 11.57 15.70
N PRO A 110 -11.35 12.83 15.25
CA PRO A 110 -10.32 13.21 14.29
C PRO A 110 -8.90 12.85 14.76
N LEU A 111 -8.61 12.98 16.05
CA LEU A 111 -7.31 12.65 16.63
C LEU A 111 -7.01 11.14 16.56
N ILE A 112 -8.02 10.29 16.79
CA ILE A 112 -7.87 8.85 16.61
C ILE A 112 -7.52 8.52 15.18
N LEU A 113 -8.17 9.15 14.20
CA LEU A 113 -7.87 8.96 12.78
C LEU A 113 -6.45 9.41 12.42
N VAL A 114 -5.97 10.53 12.97
CA VAL A 114 -4.56 10.97 12.82
C VAL A 114 -3.60 9.90 13.34
N PHE A 115 -3.82 9.43 14.55
CA PHE A 115 -2.97 8.39 15.16
C PHE A 115 -2.97 7.09 14.34
N MET A 116 -4.14 6.67 13.87
CA MET A 116 -4.28 5.49 13.01
C MET A 116 -3.57 5.66 11.67
N THR A 117 -3.71 6.83 11.03
CA THR A 117 -3.00 7.14 9.77
C THR A 117 -1.50 7.02 9.95
N ILE A 118 -0.94 7.60 11.00
CA ILE A 118 0.50 7.49 11.30
C ILE A 118 0.90 6.02 11.50
N SER A 119 0.13 5.27 12.27
CA SER A 119 0.43 3.87 12.58
C SER A 119 0.41 2.99 11.32
N ILE A 120 -0.58 3.16 10.45
CA ILE A 120 -0.68 2.41 9.18
C ILE A 120 0.44 2.82 8.23
N SER A 121 0.74 4.12 8.09
CA SER A 121 1.85 4.60 7.25
C SER A 121 3.21 4.08 7.74
N LEU A 122 3.39 3.94 9.05
CA LEU A 122 4.59 3.34 9.62
C LEU A 122 4.71 1.85 9.26
N ILE A 123 3.63 1.09 9.38
CA ILE A 123 3.60 -0.33 8.99
C ILE A 123 3.91 -0.48 7.49
N GLU A 124 3.31 0.36 6.64
CA GLU A 124 3.55 0.36 5.19
C GLU A 124 5.02 0.67 4.87
N ALA A 125 5.65 1.58 5.61
CA ALA A 125 7.05 1.91 5.41
C ALA A 125 7.99 0.71 5.65
N PHE A 126 7.63 -0.25 6.52
CA PHE A 126 8.34 -1.52 6.68
C PHE A 126 7.98 -2.54 5.59
N HIS A 127 6.72 -2.61 5.21
CA HIS A 127 6.21 -3.60 4.25
C HIS A 127 6.82 -3.40 2.85
N MET A 128 6.92 -2.15 2.38
CA MET A 128 7.41 -1.82 1.04
C MET A 128 8.82 -2.34 0.74
N PRO A 129 9.87 -1.99 1.51
CA PRO A 129 11.21 -2.46 1.23
C PRO A 129 11.35 -3.97 1.45
N ALA A 130 10.61 -4.54 2.42
CA ALA A 130 10.60 -5.98 2.64
C ALA A 130 10.03 -6.74 1.43
N GLY A 131 8.95 -6.25 0.83
CA GLY A 131 8.33 -6.83 -0.37
C GLY A 131 9.27 -6.84 -1.57
N VAL A 132 9.99 -5.75 -1.80
CA VAL A 132 11.00 -5.66 -2.88
C VAL A 132 12.19 -6.59 -2.59
N ALA A 133 12.67 -6.62 -1.35
CA ALA A 133 13.81 -7.47 -0.97
C ALA A 133 13.50 -8.98 -1.08
N VAL A 134 12.25 -9.40 -0.88
CA VAL A 134 11.85 -10.81 -1.08
C VAL A 134 11.94 -11.21 -2.55
N ILE A 135 11.73 -10.31 -3.50
CA ILE A 135 11.88 -10.61 -4.93
C ILE A 135 13.29 -11.12 -5.25
N GLN A 136 14.33 -10.58 -4.58
CA GLN A 136 15.72 -11.03 -4.72
C GLN A 136 15.93 -12.49 -4.30
N HIS A 137 15.11 -13.00 -3.38
CA HIS A 137 15.21 -14.37 -2.89
C HIS A 137 14.37 -15.36 -3.71
N VAL A 138 13.41 -14.84 -4.46
CA VAL A 138 12.47 -15.65 -5.25
C VAL A 138 12.91 -15.77 -6.69
N LEU A 139 13.57 -14.75 -7.22
CA LEU A 139 14.05 -14.73 -8.60
C LEU A 139 15.58 -14.82 -8.67
N PRO A 140 16.13 -15.52 -9.70
CA PRO A 140 17.55 -15.45 -10.03
C PRO A 140 17.99 -14.00 -10.30
N ASN A 141 19.26 -13.69 -10.03
CA ASN A 141 19.82 -12.33 -10.20
C ASN A 141 19.59 -11.75 -11.60
N GLU A 142 19.62 -12.58 -12.63
CA GLU A 142 19.39 -12.17 -14.03
C GLU A 142 17.98 -11.64 -14.28
N HIS A 143 17.00 -12.00 -13.43
CA HIS A 143 15.57 -11.71 -13.59
C HIS A 143 15.06 -10.69 -12.58
N TYR A 144 15.88 -10.31 -11.62
CA TYR A 144 15.53 -9.43 -10.52
C TYR A 144 14.99 -8.08 -11.01
N ASP A 145 15.73 -7.37 -11.88
CA ASP A 145 15.33 -6.04 -12.34
C ASP A 145 14.00 -6.05 -13.10
N LYS A 146 13.77 -7.11 -13.88
CA LYS A 146 12.48 -7.30 -14.57
C LYS A 146 11.36 -7.62 -13.59
N GLY A 147 11.63 -8.49 -12.61
CA GLY A 147 10.65 -8.83 -11.57
C GLY A 147 10.23 -7.61 -10.75
N VAL A 148 11.18 -6.77 -10.34
CA VAL A 148 10.90 -5.50 -9.64
C VAL A 148 10.12 -4.55 -10.53
N SER A 149 10.52 -4.39 -11.78
CA SER A 149 9.84 -3.50 -12.74
C SER A 149 8.39 -3.92 -13.00
N VAL A 150 8.14 -5.22 -13.15
CA VAL A 150 6.78 -5.77 -13.29
C VAL A 150 5.98 -5.55 -12.02
N ASN A 151 6.55 -5.84 -10.85
CA ASN A 151 5.88 -5.61 -9.56
C ASN A 151 5.47 -4.14 -9.37
N VAL A 152 6.39 -3.20 -9.61
CA VAL A 152 6.12 -1.75 -9.50
C VAL A 152 5.07 -1.31 -10.52
N SER A 153 5.14 -1.80 -11.75
CA SER A 153 4.18 -1.43 -12.81
C SER A 153 2.78 -1.95 -12.50
N CYS A 154 2.65 -3.22 -12.13
CA CYS A 154 1.36 -3.84 -11.80
C CYS A 154 0.72 -3.18 -10.57
N THR A 155 1.49 -2.92 -9.53
CA THR A 155 0.98 -2.26 -8.32
C THR A 155 0.53 -0.82 -8.59
N LYS A 156 1.26 -0.05 -9.41
CA LYS A 156 0.85 1.30 -9.80
C LYS A 156 -0.40 1.30 -10.69
N ILE A 157 -0.49 0.38 -11.65
CA ILE A 157 -1.69 0.22 -12.49
C ILE A 157 -2.90 -0.12 -11.63
N ALA A 158 -2.77 -1.03 -10.68
CA ALA A 158 -3.87 -1.40 -9.77
C ALA A 158 -4.38 -0.18 -8.97
N VAL A 159 -3.48 0.65 -8.44
CA VAL A 159 -3.82 1.90 -7.74
C VAL A 159 -4.51 2.89 -8.66
N LEU A 160 -4.03 3.07 -9.90
CA LEU A 160 -4.65 3.97 -10.88
C LEU A 160 -6.07 3.52 -11.24
N VAL A 161 -6.27 2.22 -11.48
CA VAL A 161 -7.59 1.65 -11.78
C VAL A 161 -8.55 1.89 -10.62
N LEU A 162 -8.11 1.64 -9.39
CA LEU A 162 -8.92 1.87 -8.19
C LEU A 162 -9.28 3.36 -8.03
N SER A 163 -8.33 4.26 -8.26
CA SER A 163 -8.55 5.71 -8.22
C SER A 163 -9.55 6.18 -9.28
N LEU A 164 -9.47 5.65 -10.51
CA LEU A 164 -10.41 5.96 -11.59
C LEU A 164 -11.83 5.48 -11.28
N ILE A 165 -11.99 4.30 -10.70
CA ILE A 165 -13.30 3.78 -10.29
C ILE A 165 -13.92 4.72 -9.24
N HIS A 166 -13.12 5.18 -8.29
CA HIS A 166 -13.60 6.06 -7.23
C HIS A 166 -13.99 7.47 -7.71
N ILE A 167 -13.27 8.02 -8.71
CA ILE A 167 -13.58 9.32 -9.30
C ILE A 167 -14.85 9.26 -10.18
N SER A 168 -15.12 8.13 -10.82
CA SER A 168 -16.27 7.99 -11.74
C SER A 168 -17.62 7.79 -11.02
N GLU A 169 -17.62 7.39 -9.75
CA GLU A 169 -18.84 7.06 -9.00
C GLU A 169 -19.65 8.30 -8.51
N PRO A 170 -19.06 9.43 -8.08
CA PRO A 170 -19.84 10.60 -7.64
C PRO A 170 -20.63 11.28 -8.74
N THR A 171 -20.26 11.15 -10.01
CA THR A 171 -20.95 11.79 -11.14
C THR A 171 -22.31 11.14 -11.49
N ARG A 172 -22.63 9.96 -10.97
CA ARG A 172 -23.91 9.29 -11.22
C ARG A 172 -25.04 9.65 -10.25
N ARG A 173 -24.81 10.43 -9.20
CA ARG A 173 -25.77 10.69 -8.13
C ARG A 173 -26.31 12.13 -8.06
N THR A 174 -26.21 12.92 -9.10
CA THR A 174 -27.01 14.15 -9.21
C THR A 174 -28.13 13.93 -10.24
N PRO A 175 -29.37 13.57 -9.83
CA PRO A 175 -30.52 13.85 -10.66
C PRO A 175 -30.67 15.36 -10.71
N ILE A 176 -30.55 15.92 -11.91
CA ILE A 176 -30.94 17.28 -12.23
C ILE A 176 -32.46 17.33 -12.04
N SER A 177 -32.89 17.97 -10.99
CA SER A 177 -34.27 18.42 -10.79
C SER A 177 -34.30 19.91 -10.66
#